data_9aa1d2c837b0cfb184aed1166a3f6b68
#
_entry.id   9aa1d2c837b0cfb184aed1166a3f6b68
#
_cell.length_a   1.000
_cell.length_b   1.000
_cell.length_c   1.000
_cell.angle_alpha   90.00
_cell.angle_beta   90.00
_cell.angle_gamma   90.00
#
_symmetry.space_group_name_H-M   'P 1'
#
loop_
_entity.id
_entity.type
_entity.pdbx_description
1 polymer ?
#
loop_
_entity_poly.entity_id
_entity_poly.type
_entity_poly.pdbx_seq_one_letter_code
_entity_poly.pdbx_strand_id
1 'polypeptide(L)'
;YNLLGFLLDKGLPTYVINPLHTNLYRKSLSLRQTKTDKVDAHTIASMLMSDVNLKSYSDTSYHNEELKSLTRYRFDKVKERAKLKTSISRLVCILFPEIEKLVPTLHQNSVYELLYEFPGAKQIANAHLTRLSNLVETASRGHYTKDTAITFREAAKVSVGSNMPAKSLELKHTIKLIRELDAEIEEIENEIKIIMDEINSPILSIPGISYRMGAMILAEIGDFSQFDSPDKILAYAGMSPSTYQSGQLDNCHSRMEKRGSRYLRYALFNA
;
A
#
# COMPACT_ATOMS: atom_id res chain seq x y z
N TYR A 1 -15.79 -4.51 14.13
CA TYR A 1 -16.52 -5.34 13.17
C TYR A 1 -17.58 -6.22 13.87
N ASN A 2 -17.20 -7.00 14.85
CA ASN A 2 -18.11 -7.95 15.51
C ASN A 2 -19.36 -7.28 16.12
N LEU A 3 -19.22 -6.12 16.78
CA LEU A 3 -20.35 -5.39 17.36
C LEU A 3 -21.28 -4.84 16.28
N LEU A 4 -20.72 -4.27 15.20
CA LEU A 4 -21.51 -3.73 14.09
C LEU A 4 -22.31 -4.85 13.41
N GLY A 5 -21.67 -5.96 13.04
CA GLY A 5 -22.33 -7.13 12.46
C GLY A 5 -23.44 -7.65 13.35
N PHE A 6 -23.18 -7.82 14.66
CA PHE A 6 -24.19 -8.25 15.62
C PHE A 6 -25.43 -7.33 15.69
N LEU A 7 -25.21 -6.00 15.64
CA LEU A 7 -26.30 -5.04 15.68
C LEU A 7 -27.14 -5.08 14.39
N LEU A 8 -26.50 -5.23 13.24
CA LEU A 8 -27.14 -5.36 11.93
C LEU A 8 -27.94 -6.67 11.85
N ASP A 9 -27.37 -7.80 12.28
CA ASP A 9 -28.04 -9.10 12.33
C ASP A 9 -29.30 -9.10 13.22
N LYS A 10 -29.32 -8.23 14.24
CA LYS A 10 -30.50 -8.03 15.11
C LYS A 10 -31.49 -7.03 14.52
N GLY A 11 -31.25 -6.49 13.31
CA GLY A 11 -32.13 -5.51 12.67
C GLY A 11 -32.21 -4.16 13.40
N LEU A 12 -31.18 -3.84 14.22
CA LEU A 12 -31.15 -2.59 14.98
C LEU A 12 -30.68 -1.43 14.09
N PRO A 13 -31.38 -0.27 14.09
CA PRO A 13 -30.92 0.91 13.39
C PRO A 13 -29.56 1.34 13.92
N THR A 14 -28.53 1.17 13.11
CA THR A 14 -27.15 1.39 13.52
C THR A 14 -26.53 2.55 12.73
N TYR A 15 -25.85 3.46 13.43
CA TYR A 15 -25.20 4.62 12.83
C TYR A 15 -23.69 4.57 13.08
N VAL A 16 -22.89 4.64 12.02
CA VAL A 16 -21.45 4.70 12.12
C VAL A 16 -21.01 6.16 11.96
N ILE A 17 -20.52 6.74 13.04
CA ILE A 17 -20.15 8.16 13.09
C ILE A 17 -18.63 8.29 13.19
N ASN A 18 -18.06 9.19 12.39
CA ASN A 18 -16.62 9.49 12.47
C ASN A 18 -16.28 10.12 13.84
N PRO A 19 -15.30 9.58 14.59
CA PRO A 19 -14.89 10.12 15.89
C PRO A 19 -14.49 11.60 15.87
N LEU A 20 -14.08 12.14 14.72
CA LEU A 20 -13.83 13.58 14.58
C LEU A 20 -15.10 14.39 14.71
N HIS A 21 -16.22 13.93 14.17
CA HIS A 21 -17.52 14.63 14.29
C HIS A 21 -17.99 14.62 15.74
N THR A 22 -17.93 13.51 16.45
CA THR A 22 -18.31 13.44 17.86
C THR A 22 -17.43 14.34 18.71
N ASN A 23 -16.14 14.44 18.43
CA ASN A 23 -15.23 15.34 19.13
C ASN A 23 -15.52 16.83 18.87
N LEU A 24 -15.80 17.18 17.61
CA LEU A 24 -16.19 18.56 17.24
C LEU A 24 -17.53 18.94 17.87
N TYR A 25 -18.52 18.04 17.81
CA TYR A 25 -19.82 18.23 18.42
C TYR A 25 -19.71 18.42 19.95
N ARG A 26 -18.91 17.59 20.64
CA ARG A 26 -18.62 17.77 22.06
C ARG A 26 -18.04 19.14 22.37
N LYS A 27 -17.09 19.62 21.55
CA LYS A 27 -16.49 20.97 21.70
C LYS A 27 -17.48 22.10 21.48
N SER A 28 -18.50 21.90 20.65
CA SER A 28 -19.57 22.88 20.44
C SER A 28 -20.54 22.96 21.63
N LEU A 29 -20.73 21.85 22.36
CA LEU A 29 -21.62 21.82 23.53
C LEU A 29 -20.99 22.43 24.78
N SER A 30 -19.69 22.40 24.93
CA SER A 30 -19.00 22.91 26.14
C SER A 30 -17.55 23.28 25.86
N LEU A 31 -17.10 24.38 26.44
CA LEU A 31 -15.71 24.82 26.47
C LEU A 31 -14.86 24.00 27.46
N ARG A 32 -15.47 23.20 28.34
CA ARG A 32 -14.76 22.35 29.29
C ARG A 32 -14.13 21.17 28.56
N GLN A 33 -12.86 20.91 28.86
CA GLN A 33 -12.12 19.77 28.29
C GLN A 33 -12.35 18.44 29.04
N THR A 34 -13.53 18.25 29.62
CA THR A 34 -13.85 17.02 30.37
C THR A 34 -14.13 15.89 29.38
N LYS A 35 -13.40 14.79 29.49
CA LYS A 35 -13.62 13.56 28.70
C LYS A 35 -13.82 12.39 29.67
N THR A 36 -15.04 11.87 29.69
CA THR A 36 -15.41 10.63 30.41
C THR A 36 -16.39 9.85 29.54
N ASP A 37 -16.49 8.57 29.74
CA ASP A 37 -17.43 7.71 28.98
C ASP A 37 -18.87 8.20 29.10
N LYS A 38 -19.26 8.72 30.28
CA LYS A 38 -20.59 9.32 30.49
C LYS A 38 -20.82 10.57 29.64
N VAL A 39 -19.80 11.44 29.52
CA VAL A 39 -19.87 12.63 28.67
C VAL A 39 -19.90 12.24 27.19
N ASP A 40 -19.11 11.25 26.79
CA ASP A 40 -19.06 10.78 25.42
C ASP A 40 -20.41 10.10 25.05
N ALA A 41 -21.00 9.27 25.90
CA ALA A 41 -22.31 8.69 25.69
C ALA A 41 -23.43 9.75 25.55
N HIS A 42 -23.44 10.76 26.44
CA HIS A 42 -24.38 11.87 26.35
C HIS A 42 -24.19 12.69 25.06
N THR A 43 -22.96 12.94 24.66
CA THR A 43 -22.63 13.66 23.43
C THR A 43 -23.15 12.91 22.20
N ILE A 44 -22.95 11.59 22.15
CA ILE A 44 -23.42 10.75 21.05
C ILE A 44 -24.97 10.74 21.00
N ALA A 45 -25.61 10.57 22.16
CA ALA A 45 -27.07 10.61 22.25
C ALA A 45 -27.64 11.96 21.78
N SER A 46 -27.07 13.07 22.24
CA SER A 46 -27.49 14.41 21.83
C SER A 46 -27.26 14.64 20.33
N MET A 47 -26.16 14.14 19.78
CA MET A 47 -25.88 14.22 18.36
C MET A 47 -26.91 13.43 17.52
N LEU A 48 -27.24 12.21 17.94
CA LEU A 48 -28.27 11.38 17.28
C LEU A 48 -29.66 12.04 17.31
N MET A 49 -29.98 12.77 18.36
CA MET A 49 -31.26 13.46 18.50
C MET A 49 -31.35 14.77 17.71
N SER A 50 -30.22 15.43 17.47
CA SER A 50 -30.17 16.77 16.83
C SER A 50 -29.85 16.72 15.34
N ASP A 51 -29.21 15.66 14.83
CA ASP A 51 -28.80 15.57 13.43
C ASP A 51 -29.83 14.77 12.63
N VAL A 52 -30.68 15.48 11.92
CA VAL A 52 -31.75 14.94 11.07
C VAL A 52 -31.19 14.27 9.80
N ASN A 53 -29.94 14.50 9.46
CA ASN A 53 -29.31 14.02 8.23
C ASN A 53 -28.45 12.76 8.42
N LEU A 54 -28.40 12.20 9.63
CA LEU A 54 -27.70 10.95 9.88
C LEU A 54 -28.39 9.81 9.11
N LYS A 55 -27.64 9.22 8.18
CA LYS A 55 -28.07 8.02 7.46
C LYS A 55 -27.71 6.78 8.28
N SER A 56 -28.66 5.85 8.47
CA SER A 56 -28.38 4.57 9.07
C SER A 56 -27.37 3.82 8.20
N TYR A 57 -26.49 3.08 8.85
CA TYR A 57 -25.56 2.20 8.16
C TYR A 57 -26.39 1.08 7.49
N SER A 58 -26.38 1.04 6.17
CA SER A 58 -26.92 -0.06 5.40
C SER A 58 -25.90 -1.20 5.37
N ASP A 59 -26.39 -2.43 5.39
CA ASP A 59 -25.55 -3.62 5.25
C ASP A 59 -24.77 -3.52 3.94
N THR A 60 -23.48 -3.20 4.07
CA THR A 60 -22.55 -3.30 2.94
C THR A 60 -22.34 -4.78 2.72
N SER A 61 -22.60 -5.27 1.51
CA SER A 61 -22.45 -6.66 1.16
C SER A 61 -21.15 -7.24 1.74
N TYR A 62 -21.20 -8.46 2.25
CA TYR A 62 -20.04 -9.22 2.77
C TYR A 62 -18.79 -9.08 1.87
N HIS A 63 -18.99 -9.07 0.57
CA HIS A 63 -17.91 -8.87 -0.41
C HIS A 63 -17.17 -7.54 -0.25
N ASN A 64 -17.82 -6.45 0.15
CA ASN A 64 -17.15 -5.15 0.32
C ASN A 64 -16.21 -5.13 1.53
N GLU A 65 -16.57 -5.78 2.64
CA GLU A 65 -15.70 -5.83 3.83
C GLU A 65 -14.51 -6.77 3.61
N GLU A 66 -14.71 -7.89 2.94
CA GLU A 66 -13.65 -8.82 2.58
C GLU A 66 -12.68 -8.19 1.58
N LEU A 67 -13.21 -7.59 0.53
CA LEU A 67 -12.42 -6.84 -0.46
C LEU A 67 -11.61 -5.70 0.18
N LYS A 68 -12.20 -5.01 1.15
CA LYS A 68 -11.54 -3.97 1.92
C LYS A 68 -10.41 -4.50 2.80
N SER A 69 -10.62 -5.65 3.42
CA SER A 69 -9.58 -6.33 4.19
C SER A 69 -8.40 -6.73 3.30
N LEU A 70 -8.66 -7.41 2.18
CA LEU A 70 -7.65 -7.86 1.23
C LEU A 70 -6.87 -6.71 0.60
N THR A 71 -7.56 -5.65 0.14
CA THR A 71 -6.91 -4.50 -0.51
C THR A 71 -6.01 -3.73 0.45
N ARG A 72 -6.41 -3.59 1.72
CA ARG A 72 -5.59 -2.97 2.77
C ARG A 72 -4.40 -3.84 3.14
N TYR A 73 -4.62 -5.14 3.30
CA TYR A 73 -3.55 -6.10 3.57
C TYR A 73 -2.50 -6.11 2.47
N ARG A 74 -2.95 -6.18 1.20
CA ARG A 74 -2.07 -6.04 0.05
C ARG A 74 -1.26 -4.74 0.07
N PHE A 75 -1.91 -3.62 0.37
CA PHE A 75 -1.24 -2.31 0.45
C PHE A 75 -0.11 -2.30 1.48
N ASP A 76 -0.33 -2.89 2.65
CA ASP A 76 0.68 -2.96 3.69
C ASP A 76 1.82 -3.90 3.28
N LYS A 77 1.55 -5.07 2.67
CA LYS A 77 2.57 -5.98 2.11
C LYS A 77 3.42 -5.31 1.02
N VAL A 78 2.82 -4.53 0.13
CA VAL A 78 3.58 -3.75 -0.89
C VAL A 78 4.49 -2.72 -0.23
N LYS A 79 4.08 -2.10 0.87
CA LYS A 79 4.95 -1.19 1.65
C LYS A 79 6.11 -1.93 2.33
N GLU A 80 5.87 -3.10 2.88
CA GLU A 80 6.92 -3.95 3.45
C GLU A 80 7.93 -4.33 2.37
N ARG A 81 7.46 -4.75 1.20
CA ARG A 81 8.32 -5.03 0.04
C ARG A 81 9.17 -3.84 -0.36
N ALA A 82 8.62 -2.63 -0.37
CA ALA A 82 9.37 -1.42 -0.68
C ALA A 82 10.51 -1.15 0.33
N LYS A 83 10.28 -1.41 1.61
CA LYS A 83 11.31 -1.32 2.66
C LYS A 83 12.43 -2.34 2.41
N LEU A 84 12.08 -3.58 2.06
CA LEU A 84 13.09 -4.61 1.74
C LEU A 84 13.89 -4.24 0.50
N LYS A 85 13.27 -3.68 -0.55
CA LYS A 85 13.99 -3.16 -1.72
C LYS A 85 15.03 -2.11 -1.32
N THR A 86 14.64 -1.15 -0.49
CA THR A 86 15.57 -0.14 0.03
C THR A 86 16.72 -0.77 0.82
N SER A 87 16.43 -1.81 1.63
CA SER A 87 17.46 -2.55 2.38
C SER A 87 18.42 -3.28 1.44
N ILE A 88 17.91 -3.95 0.38
CA ILE A 88 18.75 -4.60 -0.63
C ILE A 88 19.67 -3.58 -1.32
N SER A 89 19.15 -2.42 -1.76
CA SER A 89 19.99 -1.39 -2.40
C SER A 89 21.10 -0.93 -1.47
N ARG A 90 20.80 -0.72 -0.19
CA ARG A 90 21.82 -0.36 0.82
C ARG A 90 22.88 -1.46 0.99
N LEU A 91 22.48 -2.73 1.06
CA LEU A 91 23.40 -3.86 1.21
C LEU A 91 24.27 -4.05 -0.03
N VAL A 92 23.69 -3.90 -1.21
CA VAL A 92 24.41 -3.94 -2.49
C VAL A 92 25.45 -2.83 -2.59
N CYS A 93 25.10 -1.60 -2.17
CA CYS A 93 26.06 -0.49 -2.12
C CYS A 93 27.28 -0.80 -1.25
N ILE A 94 27.13 -1.61 -0.19
CA ILE A 94 28.25 -2.04 0.66
C ILE A 94 29.05 -3.20 0.04
N LEU A 95 28.37 -4.17 -0.57
CA LEU A 95 28.98 -5.45 -0.97
C LEU A 95 29.46 -5.48 -2.42
N PHE A 96 28.75 -4.80 -3.33
CA PHE A 96 29.08 -4.73 -4.76
C PHE A 96 28.39 -3.52 -5.42
N PRO A 97 28.85 -2.28 -5.17
CA PRO A 97 28.20 -1.06 -5.66
C PRO A 97 28.17 -0.95 -7.19
N GLU A 98 29.16 -1.50 -7.88
CA GLU A 98 29.29 -1.39 -9.34
C GLU A 98 28.16 -2.09 -10.10
N ILE A 99 27.53 -3.12 -9.48
CA ILE A 99 26.46 -3.89 -10.14
C ILE A 99 25.27 -3.01 -10.55
N GLU A 100 24.98 -1.94 -9.79
CA GLU A 100 23.89 -1.02 -10.08
C GLU A 100 24.00 -0.36 -11.46
N LYS A 101 25.23 -0.15 -11.93
CA LYS A 101 25.53 0.43 -13.25
C LYS A 101 25.49 -0.61 -14.38
N LEU A 102 25.52 -1.89 -14.04
CA LEU A 102 25.59 -3.00 -15.00
C LEU A 102 24.23 -3.60 -15.32
N VAL A 103 23.20 -3.24 -14.55
CA VAL A 103 21.84 -3.78 -14.70
C VAL A 103 20.82 -2.66 -14.81
N PRO A 104 19.72 -2.84 -15.55
CA PRO A 104 18.68 -1.82 -15.66
C PRO A 104 18.03 -1.46 -14.31
N THR A 105 17.91 -2.45 -13.42
CA THR A 105 17.44 -2.29 -12.04
C THR A 105 17.95 -3.42 -11.17
N LEU A 106 18.28 -3.10 -9.90
CA LEU A 106 18.64 -4.11 -8.91
C LEU A 106 17.47 -5.05 -8.55
N HIS A 107 16.23 -4.59 -8.76
CA HIS A 107 15.02 -5.24 -8.27
C HIS A 107 14.35 -6.15 -9.31
N GLN A 108 15.17 -6.89 -10.06
CA GLN A 108 14.71 -7.93 -10.98
C GLN A 108 15.15 -9.32 -10.48
N ASN A 109 14.38 -10.33 -10.83
CA ASN A 109 14.60 -11.69 -10.33
C ASN A 109 16.00 -12.24 -10.66
N SER A 110 16.52 -11.95 -11.86
CA SER A 110 17.85 -12.41 -12.30
C SER A 110 18.97 -11.84 -11.43
N VAL A 111 18.85 -10.57 -10.98
CA VAL A 111 19.83 -9.96 -10.06
C VAL A 111 19.67 -10.55 -8.65
N TYR A 112 18.45 -10.82 -8.22
CA TYR A 112 18.23 -11.48 -6.93
C TYR A 112 18.78 -12.90 -6.89
N GLU A 113 18.65 -13.69 -7.97
CA GLU A 113 19.29 -15.01 -8.07
C GLU A 113 20.81 -14.89 -8.01
N LEU A 114 21.40 -13.97 -8.76
CA LEU A 114 22.84 -13.72 -8.73
C LEU A 114 23.34 -13.35 -7.32
N LEU A 115 22.67 -12.39 -6.67
CA LEU A 115 23.07 -11.91 -5.34
C LEU A 115 22.74 -12.91 -4.22
N TYR A 116 21.76 -13.76 -4.41
CA TYR A 116 21.46 -14.85 -3.47
C TYR A 116 22.56 -15.92 -3.49
N GLU A 117 23.02 -16.31 -4.67
CA GLU A 117 24.10 -17.29 -4.83
C GLU A 117 25.48 -16.67 -4.49
N PHE A 118 25.76 -15.48 -5.01
CA PHE A 118 27.01 -14.74 -4.86
C PHE A 118 26.76 -13.35 -4.25
N PRO A 119 26.65 -13.23 -2.92
CA PRO A 119 26.14 -12.02 -2.26
C PRO A 119 27.10 -10.83 -2.22
N GLY A 120 28.22 -10.87 -2.91
CA GLY A 120 29.19 -9.77 -2.94
C GLY A 120 30.21 -9.92 -4.05
N ALA A 121 30.95 -8.83 -4.30
CA ALA A 121 31.94 -8.75 -5.38
C ALA A 121 32.99 -9.87 -5.30
N LYS A 122 33.52 -10.15 -4.09
CA LYS A 122 34.56 -11.17 -3.92
C LYS A 122 34.08 -12.57 -4.34
N GLN A 123 32.83 -12.93 -4.06
CA GLN A 123 32.25 -14.20 -4.43
C GLN A 123 32.05 -14.30 -5.95
N ILE A 124 31.58 -13.22 -6.60
CA ILE A 124 31.40 -13.15 -8.06
C ILE A 124 32.76 -13.21 -8.77
N ALA A 125 33.77 -12.47 -8.29
CA ALA A 125 35.11 -12.46 -8.86
C ALA A 125 35.78 -13.86 -8.86
N ASN A 126 35.52 -14.64 -7.80
CA ASN A 126 36.09 -16.00 -7.62
C ASN A 126 35.18 -17.10 -8.21
N ALA A 127 33.99 -16.76 -8.70
CA ALA A 127 33.06 -17.74 -9.27
C ALA A 127 33.61 -18.35 -10.56
N HIS A 128 33.37 -19.65 -10.75
CA HIS A 128 33.66 -20.29 -12.01
C HIS A 128 32.78 -19.71 -13.11
N LEU A 129 33.38 -19.28 -14.22
CA LEU A 129 32.67 -18.55 -15.28
C LEU A 129 31.46 -19.32 -15.83
N THR A 130 31.59 -20.61 -16.05
CA THR A 130 30.48 -21.45 -16.54
C THR A 130 29.31 -21.46 -15.56
N ARG A 131 29.57 -21.57 -14.24
CA ARG A 131 28.53 -21.55 -13.21
C ARG A 131 27.82 -20.18 -13.18
N LEU A 132 28.61 -19.10 -13.22
CA LEU A 132 28.09 -17.73 -13.25
C LEU A 132 27.24 -17.47 -14.51
N SER A 133 27.75 -17.88 -15.69
CA SER A 133 27.03 -17.74 -16.95
C SER A 133 25.70 -18.50 -16.96
N ASN A 134 25.72 -19.78 -16.58
CA ASN A 134 24.51 -20.59 -16.52
C ASN A 134 23.47 -20.02 -15.54
N LEU A 135 23.90 -19.51 -14.39
CA LEU A 135 23.02 -18.91 -13.41
C LEU A 135 22.32 -17.67 -13.98
N VAL A 136 23.09 -16.71 -14.52
CA VAL A 136 22.51 -15.45 -15.01
C VAL A 136 21.66 -15.65 -16.27
N GLU A 137 22.04 -16.57 -17.15
CA GLU A 137 21.28 -16.94 -18.35
C GLU A 137 19.93 -17.57 -17.98
N THR A 138 19.93 -18.57 -17.10
CA THR A 138 18.71 -19.22 -16.62
C THR A 138 17.80 -18.23 -15.87
N ALA A 139 18.34 -17.46 -14.94
CA ALA A 139 17.59 -16.52 -14.14
C ALA A 139 17.01 -15.37 -14.95
N SER A 140 17.66 -14.97 -16.05
CA SER A 140 17.18 -13.92 -16.95
C SER A 140 16.36 -14.43 -18.14
N ARG A 141 16.11 -15.75 -18.23
CA ARG A 141 15.45 -16.39 -19.38
C ARG A 141 16.15 -16.06 -20.70
N GLY A 142 17.49 -16.08 -20.71
CA GLY A 142 18.31 -15.83 -21.88
C GLY A 142 18.62 -14.37 -22.18
N HIS A 143 18.11 -13.41 -21.41
CA HIS A 143 18.46 -11.97 -21.60
C HIS A 143 19.91 -11.65 -21.23
N TYR A 144 20.46 -12.32 -20.22
CA TYR A 144 21.87 -12.21 -19.86
C TYR A 144 22.65 -13.38 -20.47
N THR A 145 23.70 -13.04 -21.16
CA THR A 145 24.57 -13.98 -21.87
C THR A 145 25.87 -14.23 -21.10
N LYS A 146 26.73 -15.11 -21.67
CA LYS A 146 28.07 -15.33 -21.16
C LYS A 146 28.88 -14.02 -21.10
N ASP A 147 28.69 -13.11 -22.03
CA ASP A 147 29.40 -11.81 -22.05
C ASP A 147 28.97 -10.93 -20.86
N THR A 148 27.69 -10.96 -20.51
CA THR A 148 27.19 -10.29 -19.30
C THR A 148 27.82 -10.88 -18.03
N ALA A 149 27.96 -12.20 -17.96
CA ALA A 149 28.63 -12.88 -16.84
C ALA A 149 30.12 -12.49 -16.74
N ILE A 150 30.81 -12.37 -17.88
CA ILE A 150 32.19 -11.87 -17.94
C ILE A 150 32.25 -10.44 -17.41
N THR A 151 31.36 -9.56 -17.87
CA THR A 151 31.27 -8.15 -17.42
C THR A 151 31.08 -8.06 -15.92
N PHE A 152 30.14 -8.84 -15.35
CA PHE A 152 29.93 -8.88 -13.90
C PHE A 152 31.19 -9.35 -13.15
N ARG A 153 31.88 -10.37 -13.65
CA ARG A 153 33.08 -10.89 -13.01
C ARG A 153 34.25 -9.91 -13.07
N GLU A 154 34.47 -9.24 -14.20
CA GLU A 154 35.55 -8.25 -14.34
C GLU A 154 35.27 -7.02 -13.47
N ALA A 155 34.05 -6.51 -13.44
CA ALA A 155 33.66 -5.44 -12.51
C ALA A 155 33.87 -5.85 -11.04
N ALA A 156 33.53 -7.09 -10.71
CA ALA A 156 33.70 -7.61 -9.36
C ALA A 156 35.16 -7.73 -8.92
N LYS A 157 36.10 -7.98 -9.85
CA LYS A 157 37.55 -8.03 -9.57
C LYS A 157 38.13 -6.68 -9.15
N VAL A 158 37.59 -5.60 -9.68
CA VAL A 158 38.05 -4.23 -9.41
C VAL A 158 37.12 -3.47 -8.48
N SER A 159 36.14 -4.15 -7.89
CA SER A 159 35.14 -3.57 -7.03
C SER A 159 35.72 -2.99 -5.75
N VAL A 160 35.20 -1.85 -5.33
CA VAL A 160 35.47 -1.22 -4.02
C VAL A 160 34.58 -1.81 -2.92
N GLY A 161 33.72 -2.76 -3.25
CA GLY A 161 32.79 -3.39 -2.31
C GLY A 161 33.49 -4.13 -1.16
N SER A 162 32.93 -4.02 0.02
CA SER A 162 33.46 -4.61 1.23
C SER A 162 33.16 -6.11 1.31
N ASN A 163 34.16 -6.93 1.70
CA ASN A 163 33.95 -8.34 1.99
C ASN A 163 33.46 -8.52 3.43
N MET A 164 32.15 -8.50 3.64
CA MET A 164 31.50 -8.61 4.95
C MET A 164 30.55 -9.80 5.02
N PRO A 165 30.96 -10.95 5.58
CA PRO A 165 30.12 -12.16 5.65
C PRO A 165 28.76 -11.93 6.32
N ALA A 166 28.72 -11.11 7.39
CA ALA A 166 27.47 -10.79 8.06
C ALA A 166 26.49 -10.03 7.14
N LYS A 167 26.98 -9.08 6.33
CA LYS A 167 26.16 -8.36 5.35
C LYS A 167 25.74 -9.23 4.17
N SER A 168 26.58 -10.17 3.79
CA SER A 168 26.24 -11.19 2.79
C SER A 168 25.11 -12.09 3.26
N LEU A 169 25.11 -12.49 4.54
CA LEU A 169 24.03 -13.25 5.15
C LEU A 169 22.74 -12.43 5.23
N GLU A 170 22.83 -11.17 5.68
CA GLU A 170 21.70 -10.21 5.73
C GLU A 170 21.06 -10.06 4.33
N LEU A 171 21.87 -9.89 3.28
CA LEU A 171 21.39 -9.78 1.91
C LEU A 171 20.63 -11.03 1.45
N LYS A 172 21.18 -12.23 1.69
CA LYS A 172 20.50 -13.50 1.36
C LYS A 172 19.15 -13.61 2.05
N HIS A 173 19.09 -13.31 3.34
CA HIS A 173 17.83 -13.35 4.09
C HIS A 173 16.82 -12.31 3.57
N THR A 174 17.27 -11.09 3.27
CA THR A 174 16.40 -10.05 2.72
C THR A 174 15.84 -10.45 1.35
N ILE A 175 16.66 -11.07 0.48
CA ILE A 175 16.19 -11.59 -0.81
C ILE A 175 15.17 -12.73 -0.62
N LYS A 176 15.39 -13.62 0.35
CA LYS A 176 14.42 -14.68 0.67
C LYS A 176 13.07 -14.08 1.09
N LEU A 177 13.09 -13.12 2.02
CA LEU A 177 11.87 -12.45 2.50
C LEU A 177 11.12 -11.71 1.38
N ILE A 178 11.82 -11.06 0.45
CA ILE A 178 11.14 -10.36 -0.64
C ILE A 178 10.46 -11.33 -1.60
N ARG A 179 11.03 -12.53 -1.82
CA ARG A 179 10.40 -13.57 -2.63
C ARG A 179 9.14 -14.13 -1.96
N GLU A 180 9.19 -14.35 -0.65
CA GLU A 180 8.03 -14.77 0.13
C GLU A 180 6.91 -13.72 0.06
N LEU A 181 7.25 -12.43 0.22
CA LEU A 181 6.30 -11.34 0.07
C LEU A 181 5.72 -11.20 -1.34
N ASP A 182 6.52 -11.44 -2.38
CA ASP A 182 6.03 -11.40 -3.76
C ASP A 182 5.00 -12.52 -4.00
N ALA A 183 5.22 -13.72 -3.46
CA ALA A 183 4.27 -14.83 -3.53
C ALA A 183 2.98 -14.54 -2.75
N GLU A 184 3.07 -14.01 -1.52
CA GLU A 184 1.91 -13.61 -0.73
C GLU A 184 1.09 -12.50 -1.42
N ILE A 185 1.76 -11.53 -2.04
CA ILE A 185 1.08 -10.46 -2.80
C ILE A 185 0.33 -11.03 -3.99
N GLU A 186 0.92 -11.99 -4.71
CA GLU A 186 0.28 -12.66 -5.85
C GLU A 186 -0.95 -13.45 -5.41
N GLU A 187 -0.89 -14.16 -4.30
CA GLU A 187 -2.03 -14.88 -3.71
C GLU A 187 -3.17 -13.92 -3.37
N ILE A 188 -2.87 -12.81 -2.67
CA ILE A 188 -3.87 -11.79 -2.33
C ILE A 188 -4.48 -11.16 -3.61
N GLU A 189 -3.67 -10.91 -4.64
CA GLU A 189 -4.15 -10.35 -5.90
C GLU A 189 -5.08 -11.32 -6.66
N ASN A 190 -4.85 -12.62 -6.56
CA ASN A 190 -5.73 -13.64 -7.13
C ASN A 190 -7.08 -13.68 -6.39
N GLU A 191 -7.09 -13.63 -5.06
CA GLU A 191 -8.34 -13.55 -4.28
C GLU A 191 -9.12 -12.26 -4.60
N ILE A 192 -8.45 -11.12 -4.67
CA ILE A 192 -9.07 -9.85 -5.08
C ILE A 192 -9.70 -9.99 -6.48
N LYS A 193 -9.04 -10.68 -7.40
CA LYS A 193 -9.55 -10.87 -8.75
C LYS A 193 -10.82 -11.72 -8.75
N ILE A 194 -10.86 -12.82 -8.01
CA ILE A 194 -12.03 -13.70 -7.89
C ILE A 194 -13.24 -12.88 -7.41
N ILE A 195 -13.11 -12.14 -6.31
CA ILE A 195 -14.19 -11.32 -5.77
C ILE A 195 -14.64 -10.24 -6.78
N MET A 196 -13.70 -9.60 -7.47
CA MET A 196 -14.02 -8.56 -8.46
C MET A 196 -14.72 -9.12 -9.69
N ASP A 197 -14.40 -10.34 -10.11
CA ASP A 197 -15.08 -11.03 -11.21
C ASP A 197 -16.53 -11.39 -10.82
N GLU A 198 -16.77 -11.78 -9.55
CA GLU A 198 -18.12 -11.98 -9.01
C GLU A 198 -18.95 -10.70 -8.94
N ILE A 199 -18.34 -9.59 -8.49
CA ILE A 199 -18.98 -8.25 -8.43
C ILE A 199 -19.31 -7.73 -9.82
N ASN A 200 -18.53 -8.08 -10.84
CA ASN A 200 -18.67 -7.64 -12.23
C ASN A 200 -18.93 -6.12 -12.38
N SER A 201 -18.13 -5.31 -11.70
CA SER A 201 -18.32 -3.87 -11.65
C SER A 201 -17.85 -3.18 -12.94
N PRO A 202 -18.62 -2.20 -13.47
CA PRO A 202 -18.22 -1.41 -14.63
C PRO A 202 -16.96 -0.57 -14.42
N ILE A 203 -16.45 -0.43 -13.20
CA ILE A 203 -15.24 0.33 -12.89
C ILE A 203 -14.01 -0.19 -13.67
N LEU A 204 -13.98 -1.49 -13.99
CA LEU A 204 -12.90 -2.12 -14.74
C LEU A 204 -12.91 -1.74 -16.23
N SER A 205 -14.00 -1.16 -16.76
CA SER A 205 -14.06 -0.64 -18.12
C SER A 205 -13.34 0.70 -18.32
N ILE A 206 -12.99 1.37 -17.21
CA ILE A 206 -12.30 2.66 -17.26
C ILE A 206 -10.83 2.43 -17.58
N PRO A 207 -10.30 3.01 -18.68
CA PRO A 207 -8.89 2.87 -19.03
C PRO A 207 -7.97 3.35 -17.90
N GLY A 208 -6.98 2.51 -17.53
CA GLY A 208 -6.04 2.79 -16.44
C GLY A 208 -6.44 2.15 -15.11
N ILE A 209 -7.70 1.81 -14.89
CA ILE A 209 -8.13 1.13 -13.66
C ILE A 209 -7.94 -0.38 -13.79
N SER A 210 -6.97 -0.90 -13.04
CA SER A 210 -6.74 -2.34 -12.90
C SER A 210 -7.63 -2.95 -11.81
N TYR A 211 -7.72 -4.29 -11.76
CA TYR A 211 -8.39 -5.03 -10.67
C TYR A 211 -8.01 -4.50 -9.27
N ARG A 212 -6.72 -4.25 -9.04
CA ARG A 212 -6.19 -3.78 -7.75
C ARG A 212 -6.71 -2.39 -7.36
N MET A 213 -6.71 -1.46 -8.32
CA MET A 213 -7.19 -0.09 -8.07
C MET A 213 -8.71 -0.05 -8.00
N GLY A 214 -9.40 -0.71 -8.92
CA GLY A 214 -10.85 -0.82 -8.92
C GLY A 214 -11.37 -1.45 -7.63
N ALA A 215 -10.77 -2.54 -7.18
CA ALA A 215 -11.11 -3.20 -5.93
C ALA A 215 -10.95 -2.27 -4.72
N MET A 216 -9.83 -1.53 -4.64
CA MET A 216 -9.59 -0.61 -3.53
C MET A 216 -10.57 0.56 -3.52
N ILE A 217 -10.92 1.10 -4.69
CA ILE A 217 -11.92 2.19 -4.83
C ILE A 217 -13.29 1.68 -4.38
N LEU A 218 -13.75 0.54 -4.90
CA LEU A 218 -15.05 -0.05 -4.53
C LEU A 218 -15.13 -0.35 -3.04
N ALA A 219 -14.10 -1.01 -2.49
CA ALA A 219 -14.05 -1.39 -1.10
C ALA A 219 -14.03 -0.20 -0.12
N GLU A 220 -13.33 0.88 -0.48
CA GLU A 220 -13.24 2.06 0.39
C GLU A 220 -14.44 2.99 0.28
N ILE A 221 -15.09 3.06 -0.87
CA ILE A 221 -16.32 3.85 -1.05
C ILE A 221 -17.53 3.09 -0.53
N GLY A 222 -17.61 1.78 -0.78
CA GLY A 222 -18.76 0.95 -0.44
C GLY A 222 -19.96 1.29 -1.32
N ASP A 223 -20.94 2.02 -0.77
CA ASP A 223 -22.14 2.42 -1.49
C ASP A 223 -22.01 3.83 -2.09
N PHE A 224 -21.96 3.91 -3.41
CA PHE A 224 -21.87 5.17 -4.14
C PHE A 224 -23.14 6.04 -4.01
N SER A 225 -24.30 5.45 -3.73
CA SER A 225 -25.55 6.18 -3.56
C SER A 225 -25.55 7.12 -2.35
N GLN A 226 -24.60 6.95 -1.44
CA GLN A 226 -24.42 7.83 -0.28
C GLN A 226 -23.83 9.19 -0.65
N PHE A 227 -23.28 9.33 -1.86
CA PHE A 227 -22.62 10.54 -2.32
C PHE A 227 -23.46 11.24 -3.41
N ASP A 228 -23.95 12.45 -3.13
CA ASP A 228 -24.77 13.22 -4.06
C ASP A 228 -23.95 13.88 -5.19
N SER A 229 -22.60 13.89 -5.08
CA SER A 229 -21.72 14.45 -6.10
C SER A 229 -20.30 13.86 -6.04
N PRO A 230 -19.54 13.90 -7.15
CA PRO A 230 -18.13 13.50 -7.19
C PRO A 230 -17.27 14.28 -6.19
N ASP A 231 -17.56 15.55 -5.94
CA ASP A 231 -16.81 16.39 -5.00
C ASP A 231 -16.90 15.84 -3.56
N LYS A 232 -18.03 15.24 -3.19
CA LYS A 232 -18.19 14.60 -1.89
C LYS A 232 -17.31 13.35 -1.76
N ILE A 233 -17.10 12.61 -2.86
CA ILE A 233 -16.18 11.47 -2.88
C ILE A 233 -14.73 11.96 -2.72
N LEU A 234 -14.35 13.04 -3.41
CA LEU A 234 -13.03 13.67 -3.25
C LEU A 234 -12.80 14.17 -1.83
N ALA A 235 -13.81 14.79 -1.22
CA ALA A 235 -13.77 15.20 0.19
C ALA A 235 -13.64 14.00 1.12
N TYR A 236 -14.38 12.93 0.87
CA TYR A 236 -14.30 11.67 1.63
C TYR A 236 -12.93 11.02 1.51
N ALA A 237 -12.29 11.08 0.35
CA ALA A 237 -10.90 10.67 0.16
C ALA A 237 -9.87 11.61 0.81
N GLY A 238 -10.30 12.81 1.25
CA GLY A 238 -9.43 13.85 1.78
C GLY A 238 -8.54 14.48 0.71
N MET A 239 -9.04 14.54 -0.53
CA MET A 239 -8.36 15.14 -1.68
C MET A 239 -8.81 16.57 -1.98
N SER A 240 -9.79 17.06 -1.26
CA SER A 240 -10.25 18.46 -1.40
C SER A 240 -9.17 19.43 -0.92
N PRO A 241 -9.00 20.56 -1.62
CA PRO A 241 -8.10 21.61 -1.17
C PRO A 241 -8.68 22.31 0.07
N SER A 242 -7.84 22.64 1.04
CA SER A 242 -8.25 23.49 2.15
C SER A 242 -8.44 24.94 1.64
N THR A 243 -9.59 25.53 1.90
CA THR A 243 -9.85 26.93 1.60
C THR A 243 -9.78 27.73 2.90
N TYR A 244 -8.98 28.77 2.92
CA TYR A 244 -8.94 29.73 4.01
C TYR A 244 -9.07 31.13 3.43
N GLN A 245 -10.22 31.73 3.65
CA GLN A 245 -10.54 33.10 3.25
C GLN A 245 -11.06 33.85 4.46
N SER A 246 -10.48 35.00 4.79
CA SER A 246 -10.93 35.86 5.88
C SER A 246 -10.75 37.33 5.49
N GLY A 247 -11.83 37.99 5.23
CA GLY A 247 -11.83 39.39 4.78
C GLY A 247 -11.12 39.55 3.43
N GLN A 248 -10.06 40.37 3.42
CA GLN A 248 -9.21 40.57 2.23
C GLN A 248 -8.09 39.54 2.07
N LEU A 249 -7.95 38.61 3.04
CA LEU A 249 -6.94 37.55 3.00
C LEU A 249 -7.49 36.39 2.18
N ASP A 250 -6.91 36.20 1.00
CA ASP A 250 -7.08 35.00 0.17
C ASP A 250 -5.81 34.17 0.21
N ASN A 251 -5.90 32.95 0.74
CA ASN A 251 -4.74 32.07 0.82
C ASN A 251 -4.52 31.38 -0.52
N CYS A 252 -3.59 31.89 -1.31
CA CYS A 252 -3.21 31.33 -2.63
C CYS A 252 -2.56 29.94 -2.55
N HIS A 253 -2.21 29.43 -1.36
CA HIS A 253 -1.55 28.14 -1.16
C HIS A 253 -2.46 27.16 -0.43
N SER A 254 -3.48 26.67 -1.13
CA SER A 254 -4.31 25.59 -0.61
C SER A 254 -3.51 24.28 -0.47
N ARG A 255 -3.72 23.58 0.64
CA ARG A 255 -3.14 22.25 0.87
C ARG A 255 -4.24 21.21 0.85
N MET A 256 -3.93 20.02 0.35
CA MET A 256 -4.84 18.89 0.43
C MET A 256 -5.13 18.55 1.90
N GLU A 257 -6.41 18.43 2.28
CA GLU A 257 -6.82 18.25 3.69
C GLU A 257 -6.36 16.93 4.30
N LYS A 258 -6.27 15.85 3.52
CA LYS A 258 -5.83 14.50 3.92
C LYS A 258 -6.62 13.88 5.09
N ARG A 259 -7.85 14.34 5.35
CA ARG A 259 -8.71 13.87 6.46
C ARG A 259 -9.47 12.59 6.15
N GLY A 260 -9.46 12.11 4.93
CA GLY A 260 -10.19 10.91 4.52
C GLY A 260 -9.35 9.64 4.51
N SER A 261 -9.89 8.58 3.89
CA SER A 261 -9.19 7.31 3.74
C SER A 261 -7.89 7.47 2.95
N ARG A 262 -6.77 7.08 3.58
CA ARG A 262 -5.47 7.06 2.91
C ARG A 262 -5.41 6.04 1.77
N TYR A 263 -6.20 4.98 1.87
CA TYR A 263 -6.26 3.91 0.87
C TYR A 263 -7.03 4.38 -0.36
N LEU A 264 -8.21 5.01 -0.16
CA LEU A 264 -8.98 5.59 -1.26
C LEU A 264 -8.17 6.68 -1.96
N ARG A 265 -7.53 7.58 -1.22
CA ARG A 265 -6.66 8.62 -1.78
C ARG A 265 -5.52 8.04 -2.60
N TYR A 266 -4.88 6.97 -2.11
CA TYR A 266 -3.83 6.26 -2.86
C TYR A 266 -4.38 5.66 -4.15
N ALA A 267 -5.54 5.03 -4.11
CA ALA A 267 -6.15 4.42 -5.28
C ALA A 267 -6.53 5.47 -6.34
N LEU A 268 -7.22 6.54 -5.93
CA LEU A 268 -7.63 7.63 -6.83
C LEU A 268 -6.44 8.42 -7.42
N PHE A 269 -5.31 8.48 -6.70
CA PHE A 269 -4.10 9.13 -7.21
C PHE A 269 -3.37 8.30 -8.27
N ASN A 270 -3.51 6.96 -8.23
CA ASN A 270 -2.84 6.01 -9.13
C ASN A 270 -3.75 5.44 -10.21
N ALA A 271 -5.03 5.81 -10.23
CA ALA A 271 -5.98 5.49 -11.29
C ALA A 271 -5.89 6.53 -12.41
#